data_b3acbaf9957a2ad0027665b202a9e885
#
_entry.id   b3acbaf9957a2ad0027665b202a9e885
#
_cell.length_a   1.000
_cell.length_b   1.000
_cell.length_c   1.000
_cell.angle_alpha   90.00
_cell.angle_beta   90.00
_cell.angle_gamma   90.00
#
_symmetry.space_group_name_H-M   'P 1'
#
loop_
_entity.id
_entity.type
_entity.pdbx_description
1 polymer ?
#
loop_
_entity_poly.entity_id
_entity_poly.type
_entity_poly.pdbx_seq_one_letter_code
_entity_poly.pdbx_strand_id
1 'polypeptide(L)'
;MNIIYTIVLIILTLSSCANSLRWGRIAQREHYIPGYVTKFYFRWVRLVPYNNLYYLSSLILALLSLWTPYTALVLAVINLFLPIGLLFKDRSSKVEFTERLKRVNIVYYFLIILISVISVNAGFGYFLALIANVFSHYIFDQALRITKGYEKNKSQIFVDNAEKKLSTFNGPIIAITGSYSKTTTKNTISQIISTKNNVFVTPESFNNRLGISKAINEELDSSHEIAIFEMGTYGFGEIREMCAWVKPHISVITGIAPVHLERMKSLENILDAKSEIVDLTGTVIINGDDELLLNQARLWTAQKMVIDCSTTSKNAAVFVEYQNSLHSIYISGKFIASVKGPKILQLSIALTVGVLIALEMDIIEYFQKIENLEKTSHRQTILKGNLGQTIIDNSFNSNPISNLASLELLYSQKTDGKKYLITPGMVELGSDQFTYNYEFAFNASEIIDEALVVGFTNKTALTIAFEDNNIPVKFFKNRDLAVSYLNSVVKDNDVVLFENDLPDHHP
;
A
#
# COMPACT_ATOMS: atom_id res chain seq x y z
N MET A 1 16.52 33.26 -35.89
CA MET A 1 16.10 32.85 -34.50
C MET A 1 17.32 32.99 -33.59
N ASN A 2 17.22 33.68 -32.47
CA ASN A 2 18.38 33.94 -31.61
C ASN A 2 18.85 32.59 -31.00
N ILE A 3 20.17 32.31 -31.04
CA ILE A 3 20.76 31.04 -30.55
C ILE A 3 20.26 30.68 -29.13
N ILE A 4 20.13 31.69 -28.27
CA ILE A 4 19.64 31.50 -26.91
C ILE A 4 18.23 30.91 -26.91
N TYR A 5 17.33 31.35 -27.79
CA TYR A 5 15.97 30.82 -27.90
C TYR A 5 15.96 29.35 -28.33
N THR A 6 16.84 28.97 -29.24
CA THR A 6 16.96 27.57 -29.66
C THR A 6 17.43 26.68 -28.51
N ILE A 7 18.43 27.15 -27.74
CA ILE A 7 18.92 26.44 -26.55
C ILE A 7 17.83 26.28 -25.48
N VAL A 8 17.09 27.35 -25.18
CA VAL A 8 15.95 27.31 -24.24
C VAL A 8 14.93 26.29 -24.70
N LEU A 9 14.55 26.24 -25.96
CA LEU A 9 13.57 25.28 -26.48
C LEU A 9 14.07 23.84 -26.36
N ILE A 10 15.34 23.58 -26.65
CA ILE A 10 15.92 22.23 -26.48
C ILE A 10 15.87 21.81 -25.00
N ILE A 11 16.29 22.67 -24.08
CA ILE A 11 16.29 22.37 -22.65
C ILE A 11 14.86 22.17 -22.11
N LEU A 12 13.88 22.98 -22.53
CA LEU A 12 12.48 22.80 -22.17
C LEU A 12 11.93 21.46 -22.66
N THR A 13 12.31 21.05 -23.87
CA THR A 13 11.90 19.73 -24.40
C THR A 13 12.50 18.61 -23.56
N LEU A 14 13.79 18.67 -23.24
CA LEU A 14 14.46 17.70 -22.37
C LEU A 14 13.84 17.68 -20.96
N SER A 15 13.54 18.85 -20.40
CA SER A 15 12.87 18.98 -19.11
C SER A 15 11.46 18.37 -19.13
N SER A 16 10.69 18.60 -20.19
CA SER A 16 9.35 18.00 -20.34
C SER A 16 9.43 16.47 -20.46
N CYS A 17 10.43 15.94 -21.19
CA CYS A 17 10.66 14.49 -21.24
C CYS A 17 11.05 13.92 -19.88
N ALA A 18 11.99 14.56 -19.18
CA ALA A 18 12.41 14.17 -17.85
C ALA A 18 11.24 14.17 -16.86
N ASN A 19 10.41 15.22 -16.90
CA ASN A 19 9.24 15.34 -16.06
C ASN A 19 8.17 14.29 -16.38
N SER A 20 7.93 13.94 -17.64
CA SER A 20 6.99 12.89 -18.00
C SER A 20 7.38 11.53 -17.40
N LEU A 21 8.69 11.23 -17.32
CA LEU A 21 9.19 10.02 -16.67
C LEU A 21 8.98 10.06 -15.15
N ARG A 22 9.30 11.19 -14.50
CA ARG A 22 9.08 11.37 -13.05
C ARG A 22 7.61 11.23 -12.69
N TRP A 23 6.74 11.96 -13.41
CA TRP A 23 5.31 11.96 -13.14
C TRP A 23 4.66 10.63 -13.51
N GLY A 24 5.09 9.99 -14.58
CA GLY A 24 4.67 8.66 -14.98
C GLY A 24 4.97 7.62 -13.90
N ARG A 25 6.16 7.68 -13.30
CA ARG A 25 6.56 6.84 -12.17
C ARG A 25 5.63 7.00 -10.96
N ILE A 26 5.36 8.25 -10.54
CA ILE A 26 4.42 8.53 -9.44
C ILE A 26 3.01 8.05 -9.82
N ALA A 27 2.53 8.40 -11.01
CA ALA A 27 1.20 8.03 -11.45
C ALA A 27 0.97 6.51 -11.47
N GLN A 28 1.95 5.73 -11.88
CA GLN A 28 1.86 4.26 -11.85
C GLN A 28 1.76 3.72 -10.43
N ARG A 29 2.55 4.23 -9.51
CA ARG A 29 2.52 3.83 -8.10
C ARG A 29 1.25 4.26 -7.40
N GLU A 30 0.70 5.42 -7.75
CA GLU A 30 -0.55 5.95 -7.22
C GLU A 30 -1.77 5.58 -8.08
N HIS A 31 -1.71 4.45 -8.80
CA HIS A 31 -2.82 3.88 -9.59
C HIS A 31 -3.45 4.84 -10.60
N TYR A 32 -2.68 5.81 -11.11
CA TYR A 32 -3.13 6.85 -12.04
C TYR A 32 -4.28 7.72 -11.49
N ILE A 33 -4.31 7.95 -10.18
CA ILE A 33 -5.31 8.81 -9.54
C ILE A 33 -4.95 10.27 -9.81
N PRO A 34 -5.84 11.05 -10.48
CA PRO A 34 -5.58 12.47 -10.74
C PRO A 34 -5.43 13.29 -9.45
N GLY A 35 -4.46 14.21 -9.44
CA GLY A 35 -4.15 15.07 -8.29
C GLY A 35 -3.01 14.55 -7.42
N TYR A 36 -2.65 13.27 -7.51
CA TYR A 36 -1.61 12.68 -6.68
C TYR A 36 -0.20 13.07 -7.13
N VAL A 37 0.03 13.27 -8.44
CA VAL A 37 1.32 13.73 -8.95
C VAL A 37 1.64 15.11 -8.39
N THR A 38 0.67 16.03 -8.41
CA THR A 38 0.82 17.38 -7.81
C THR A 38 1.04 17.31 -6.30
N LYS A 39 0.32 16.44 -5.59
CA LYS A 39 0.46 16.24 -4.15
C LYS A 39 1.88 15.77 -3.79
N PHE A 40 2.42 14.78 -4.49
CA PHE A 40 3.78 14.28 -4.29
C PHE A 40 4.83 15.32 -4.65
N TYR A 41 4.65 16.09 -5.74
CA TYR A 41 5.53 17.19 -6.06
C TYR A 41 5.67 18.17 -4.89
N PHE A 42 4.56 18.65 -4.32
CA PHE A 42 4.61 19.57 -3.18
C PHE A 42 5.12 18.92 -1.89
N ARG A 43 4.97 17.60 -1.72
CA ARG A 43 5.61 16.87 -0.63
C ARG A 43 7.13 16.93 -0.75
N TRP A 44 7.70 16.71 -1.94
CA TRP A 44 9.13 16.88 -2.22
C TRP A 44 9.60 18.34 -2.03
N VAL A 45 8.82 19.31 -2.48
CA VAL A 45 9.14 20.73 -2.31
C VAL A 45 9.22 21.11 -0.83
N ARG A 46 8.32 20.58 0.01
CA ARG A 46 8.22 20.94 1.43
C ARG A 46 9.22 20.21 2.31
N LEU A 47 9.43 18.91 2.08
CA LEU A 47 10.18 18.04 3.00
C LEU A 47 11.66 17.95 2.68
N VAL A 48 12.05 18.02 1.41
CA VAL A 48 13.44 17.91 1.00
C VAL A 48 14.11 19.29 1.05
N PRO A 49 15.24 19.43 1.77
CA PRO A 49 15.93 20.70 1.92
C PRO A 49 16.21 21.39 0.58
N TYR A 50 16.08 22.71 0.55
CA TYR A 50 16.30 23.62 -0.57
C TYR A 50 15.29 23.53 -1.73
N ASN A 51 14.46 22.49 -1.87
CA ASN A 51 13.48 22.40 -2.94
C ASN A 51 12.46 23.55 -2.91
N ASN A 52 12.08 24.04 -1.75
CA ASN A 52 11.21 25.20 -1.60
C ASN A 52 11.86 26.49 -2.13
N LEU A 53 13.17 26.68 -1.90
CA LEU A 53 13.91 27.84 -2.42
C LEU A 53 14.03 27.78 -3.95
N TYR A 54 14.38 26.62 -4.49
CA TYR A 54 14.44 26.42 -5.93
C TYR A 54 13.07 26.58 -6.61
N TYR A 55 11.99 26.12 -5.99
CA TYR A 55 10.65 26.34 -6.51
C TYR A 55 10.26 27.82 -6.53
N LEU A 56 10.49 28.55 -5.44
CA LEU A 56 10.28 30.00 -5.38
C LEU A 56 11.14 30.75 -6.41
N SER A 57 12.42 30.39 -6.51
CA SER A 57 13.33 30.96 -7.53
C SER A 57 12.81 30.71 -8.94
N SER A 58 12.24 29.53 -9.20
CA SER A 58 11.64 29.20 -10.51
C SER A 58 10.49 30.13 -10.86
N LEU A 59 9.63 30.48 -9.92
CA LEU A 59 8.52 31.42 -10.16
C LEU A 59 9.04 32.83 -10.42
N ILE A 60 10.04 33.29 -9.69
CA ILE A 60 10.67 34.61 -9.90
C ILE A 60 11.35 34.69 -11.26
N LEU A 61 12.16 33.67 -11.61
CA LEU A 61 12.83 33.62 -12.90
C LEU A 61 11.86 33.52 -14.08
N ALA A 62 10.73 32.87 -13.90
CA ALA A 62 9.66 32.84 -14.90
C ALA A 62 9.15 34.27 -15.18
N LEU A 63 8.87 35.05 -14.15
CA LEU A 63 8.46 36.45 -14.31
C LEU A 63 9.55 37.29 -15.00
N LEU A 64 10.80 37.17 -14.57
CA LEU A 64 11.92 37.91 -15.13
C LEU A 64 12.22 37.52 -16.58
N SER A 65 11.78 36.34 -17.04
CA SER A 65 11.96 35.91 -18.43
C SER A 65 11.20 36.76 -19.46
N LEU A 66 10.22 37.56 -19.00
CA LEU A 66 9.54 38.56 -19.83
C LEU A 66 10.47 39.67 -20.29
N TRP A 67 11.54 39.96 -19.57
CA TRP A 67 12.46 41.06 -19.84
C TRP A 67 13.80 40.60 -20.41
N THR A 68 14.24 39.37 -20.09
CA THR A 68 15.54 38.86 -20.54
C THR A 68 15.53 37.35 -20.82
N PRO A 69 16.08 36.92 -21.99
CA PRO A 69 16.16 35.51 -22.33
C PRO A 69 17.18 34.72 -21.48
N TYR A 70 18.09 35.39 -20.79
CA TYR A 70 19.05 34.70 -19.91
C TYR A 70 18.39 34.09 -18.70
N THR A 71 17.41 34.76 -18.12
CA THR A 71 16.60 34.19 -17.01
C THR A 71 15.78 33.00 -17.46
N ALA A 72 15.28 33.00 -18.71
CA ALA A 72 14.61 31.85 -19.30
C ALA A 72 15.55 30.63 -19.40
N LEU A 73 16.80 30.84 -19.78
CA LEU A 73 17.81 29.77 -19.85
C LEU A 73 18.08 29.17 -18.45
N VAL A 74 18.33 30.03 -17.44
CA VAL A 74 18.59 29.59 -16.07
C VAL A 74 17.39 28.79 -15.53
N LEU A 75 16.17 29.29 -15.74
CA LEU A 75 14.95 28.60 -15.29
C LEU A 75 14.78 27.24 -15.99
N ALA A 76 15.02 27.16 -17.30
CA ALA A 76 14.92 25.91 -18.03
C ALA A 76 15.88 24.83 -17.48
N VAL A 77 17.10 25.24 -17.12
CA VAL A 77 18.09 24.37 -16.49
C VAL A 77 17.66 23.93 -15.10
N ILE A 78 17.16 24.85 -14.27
CA ILE A 78 16.64 24.51 -12.93
C ILE A 78 15.51 23.49 -13.03
N ASN A 79 14.55 23.69 -13.93
CA ASN A 79 13.39 22.82 -14.10
C ASN A 79 13.74 21.41 -14.57
N LEU A 80 14.90 21.22 -15.20
CA LEU A 80 15.38 19.88 -15.58
C LEU A 80 15.66 19.01 -14.34
N PHE A 81 16.06 19.61 -13.24
CA PHE A 81 16.47 18.90 -12.01
C PHE A 81 15.43 18.93 -10.89
N LEU A 82 14.39 19.77 -10.98
CA LEU A 82 13.35 19.86 -9.94
C LEU A 82 12.31 18.73 -10.06
N PRO A 83 11.82 18.23 -8.91
CA PRO A 83 12.33 18.43 -7.57
C PRO A 83 13.63 17.64 -7.34
N ILE A 84 14.58 18.25 -6.64
CA ILE A 84 15.87 17.63 -6.35
C ILE A 84 15.65 16.39 -5.49
N GLY A 85 16.29 15.28 -5.87
CA GLY A 85 16.20 14.00 -5.19
C GLY A 85 15.20 13.01 -5.80
N LEU A 86 14.18 13.49 -6.53
CA LEU A 86 13.27 12.60 -7.24
C LEU A 86 13.89 12.15 -8.58
N LEU A 87 14.45 10.95 -8.59
CA LEU A 87 15.12 10.38 -9.76
C LEU A 87 14.12 9.81 -10.77
N PHE A 88 14.58 9.58 -12.01
CA PHE A 88 13.79 8.94 -13.08
C PHE A 88 13.58 7.44 -12.84
N LYS A 89 14.55 6.79 -12.17
CA LYS A 89 14.59 5.38 -11.85
C LYS A 89 15.23 5.23 -10.50
N ASP A 90 14.64 4.38 -9.66
CA ASP A 90 15.20 4.03 -8.38
C ASP A 90 14.94 2.54 -8.08
N ARG A 91 15.29 2.06 -6.87
CA ARG A 91 15.28 0.65 -6.46
C ARG A 91 13.91 0.00 -6.61
N SER A 92 12.85 0.63 -6.10
CA SER A 92 11.51 0.04 -5.98
C SER A 92 10.55 0.40 -7.12
N SER A 93 10.89 1.35 -7.98
CA SER A 93 9.98 1.82 -9.03
C SER A 93 10.68 2.15 -10.33
N LYS A 94 10.59 1.22 -11.27
CA LYS A 94 10.91 1.50 -12.69
C LYS A 94 9.65 1.99 -13.38
N VAL A 95 9.82 2.94 -14.33
CA VAL A 95 8.72 3.32 -15.23
C VAL A 95 8.48 2.18 -16.21
N GLU A 96 7.28 1.66 -16.25
CA GLU A 96 6.84 0.70 -17.25
C GLU A 96 6.06 1.46 -18.34
N PHE A 97 6.52 1.36 -19.60
CA PHE A 97 5.85 2.02 -20.73
C PHE A 97 4.61 1.26 -21.17
N THR A 98 3.63 1.17 -20.27
CA THR A 98 2.33 0.60 -20.56
C THR A 98 1.57 1.42 -21.60
N GLU A 99 0.63 0.81 -22.33
CA GLU A 99 -0.22 1.52 -23.28
C GLU A 99 -1.02 2.66 -22.63
N ARG A 100 -1.39 2.52 -21.35
CA ARG A 100 -2.02 3.59 -20.59
C ARG A 100 -1.09 4.77 -20.40
N LEU A 101 0.17 4.53 -19.96
CA LEU A 101 1.13 5.61 -19.77
C LEU A 101 1.46 6.32 -21.09
N LYS A 102 1.58 5.57 -22.21
CA LYS A 102 1.78 6.17 -23.54
C LYS A 102 0.67 7.16 -23.92
N ARG A 103 -0.60 6.76 -23.70
CA ARG A 103 -1.76 7.66 -23.97
C ARG A 103 -1.75 8.90 -23.06
N VAL A 104 -1.48 8.73 -21.77
CA VAL A 104 -1.34 9.88 -20.86
C VAL A 104 -0.24 10.82 -21.31
N ASN A 105 0.93 10.29 -21.71
CA ASN A 105 2.04 11.10 -22.21
C ASN A 105 1.69 11.82 -23.52
N ILE A 106 0.94 11.21 -24.43
CA ILE A 106 0.46 11.89 -25.64
C ILE A 106 -0.38 13.13 -25.29
N VAL A 107 -1.33 12.99 -24.36
CA VAL A 107 -2.15 14.11 -23.90
C VAL A 107 -1.30 15.14 -23.17
N TYR A 108 -0.39 14.73 -22.31
CA TYR A 108 0.54 15.61 -21.60
C TYR A 108 1.37 16.45 -22.57
N TYR A 109 2.02 15.84 -23.56
CA TYR A 109 2.82 16.55 -24.55
C TYR A 109 1.95 17.45 -25.44
N PHE A 110 0.76 17.01 -25.82
CA PHE A 110 -0.19 17.86 -26.55
C PHE A 110 -0.51 19.14 -25.77
N LEU A 111 -0.80 19.04 -24.48
CA LEU A 111 -1.07 20.20 -23.62
C LEU A 111 0.14 21.13 -23.50
N ILE A 112 1.35 20.60 -23.33
CA ILE A 112 2.59 21.39 -23.28
C ILE A 112 2.83 22.13 -24.59
N ILE A 113 2.67 21.45 -25.74
CA ILE A 113 2.83 22.05 -27.06
C ILE A 113 1.77 23.12 -27.29
N LEU A 114 0.53 22.86 -26.98
CA LEU A 114 -0.59 23.82 -27.12
C LEU A 114 -0.31 25.11 -26.32
N ILE A 115 0.10 25.01 -25.06
CA ILE A 115 0.44 26.15 -24.22
C ILE A 115 1.63 26.90 -24.83
N SER A 116 2.64 26.20 -25.36
CA SER A 116 3.82 26.80 -25.99
C SER A 116 3.44 27.58 -27.26
N VAL A 117 2.58 27.02 -28.10
CA VAL A 117 2.07 27.68 -29.32
C VAL A 117 1.26 28.93 -28.95
N ILE A 118 0.39 28.84 -27.96
CA ILE A 118 -0.38 29.99 -27.47
C ILE A 118 0.56 31.08 -26.95
N SER A 119 1.60 30.71 -26.18
CA SER A 119 2.61 31.63 -25.65
C SER A 119 3.27 32.48 -26.73
N VAL A 120 3.70 31.84 -27.79
CA VAL A 120 4.37 32.51 -28.92
C VAL A 120 3.40 33.43 -29.67
N ASN A 121 2.20 32.94 -30.00
CA ASN A 121 1.21 33.70 -30.78
C ASN A 121 0.60 34.88 -30.01
N ALA A 122 0.48 34.76 -28.69
CA ALA A 122 -0.04 35.83 -27.83
C ALA A 122 1.03 36.88 -27.46
N GLY A 123 2.24 36.77 -27.98
CA GLY A 123 3.33 37.72 -27.72
C GLY A 123 4.06 37.56 -26.39
N PHE A 124 3.75 36.49 -25.63
CA PHE A 124 4.41 36.21 -24.34
C PHE A 124 5.77 35.49 -24.52
N GLY A 125 6.22 35.28 -25.76
CA GLY A 125 7.48 34.56 -26.04
C GLY A 125 7.46 33.16 -25.42
N TYR A 126 8.46 32.84 -24.57
CA TYR A 126 8.57 31.55 -23.89
C TYR A 126 7.97 31.52 -22.48
N PHE A 127 7.43 32.63 -22.00
CA PHE A 127 6.98 32.76 -20.62
C PHE A 127 5.96 31.69 -20.21
N LEU A 128 4.87 31.52 -21.01
CA LEU A 128 3.88 30.49 -20.67
C LEU A 128 4.41 29.07 -20.82
N ALA A 129 5.36 28.83 -21.74
CA ALA A 129 6.01 27.54 -21.89
C ALA A 129 6.90 27.21 -20.65
N LEU A 130 7.59 28.21 -20.10
CA LEU A 130 8.37 28.08 -18.88
C LEU A 130 7.46 27.82 -17.67
N ILE A 131 6.38 28.58 -17.54
CA ILE A 131 5.35 28.36 -16.51
C ILE A 131 4.75 26.95 -16.62
N ALA A 132 4.39 26.51 -17.82
CA ALA A 132 3.88 25.16 -18.04
C ALA A 132 4.89 24.08 -17.62
N ASN A 133 6.19 24.34 -17.80
CA ASN A 133 7.23 23.41 -17.37
C ASN A 133 7.36 23.40 -15.83
N VAL A 134 7.29 24.54 -15.15
CA VAL A 134 7.25 24.62 -13.67
C VAL A 134 6.03 23.85 -13.13
N PHE A 135 4.85 24.01 -13.75
CA PHE A 135 3.62 23.33 -13.38
C PHE A 135 3.37 22.03 -14.13
N SER A 136 4.42 21.40 -14.65
CA SER A 136 4.32 20.15 -15.43
C SER A 136 3.62 19.01 -14.65
N HIS A 137 3.80 18.93 -13.32
CA HIS A 137 3.11 18.00 -12.44
C HIS A 137 1.58 18.19 -12.49
N TYR A 138 1.10 19.44 -12.50
CA TYR A 138 -0.32 19.76 -12.61
C TYR A 138 -0.86 19.42 -14.00
N ILE A 139 -0.11 19.74 -15.06
CA ILE A 139 -0.49 19.42 -16.45
C ILE A 139 -0.58 17.89 -16.62
N PHE A 140 0.31 17.13 -15.99
CA PHE A 140 0.25 15.67 -16.01
C PHE A 140 -1.01 15.15 -15.31
N ASP A 141 -1.40 15.74 -14.17
CA ASP A 141 -2.67 15.42 -13.50
C ASP A 141 -3.90 15.74 -14.36
N GLN A 142 -3.87 16.84 -15.17
CA GLN A 142 -4.93 17.12 -16.15
C GLN A 142 -4.96 16.04 -17.26
N ALA A 143 -3.81 15.60 -17.75
CA ALA A 143 -3.74 14.50 -18.71
C ALA A 143 -4.36 13.21 -18.14
N LEU A 144 -4.13 12.91 -16.86
CA LEU A 144 -4.77 11.80 -16.16
C LEU A 144 -6.30 11.96 -16.09
N ARG A 145 -6.80 13.18 -15.81
CA ARG A 145 -8.24 13.46 -15.76
C ARG A 145 -8.90 13.27 -17.13
N ILE A 146 -8.29 13.81 -18.19
CA ILE A 146 -8.79 13.72 -19.57
C ILE A 146 -8.87 12.25 -20.02
N THR A 147 -7.84 11.46 -19.71
CA THR A 147 -7.77 10.06 -20.15
C THR A 147 -8.62 9.11 -19.29
N LYS A 148 -9.03 9.51 -18.07
CA LYS A 148 -9.72 8.64 -17.09
C LYS A 148 -10.96 7.94 -17.65
N GLY A 149 -11.83 8.66 -18.35
CA GLY A 149 -13.07 8.12 -18.92
C GLY A 149 -12.79 7.06 -19.98
N TYR A 150 -11.86 7.34 -20.89
CA TYR A 150 -11.44 6.38 -21.92
C TYR A 150 -10.85 5.10 -21.31
N GLU A 151 -9.96 5.25 -20.32
CA GLU A 151 -9.34 4.09 -19.64
C GLU A 151 -10.37 3.24 -18.89
N LYS A 152 -11.36 3.89 -18.24
CA LYS A 152 -12.45 3.17 -17.57
C LYS A 152 -13.26 2.35 -18.58
N ASN A 153 -13.65 2.94 -19.71
CA ASN A 153 -14.41 2.25 -20.74
C ASN A 153 -13.61 1.11 -21.38
N LYS A 154 -12.31 1.34 -21.67
CA LYS A 154 -11.45 0.29 -22.24
C LYS A 154 -11.27 -0.90 -21.28
N SER A 155 -11.17 -0.62 -19.99
CA SER A 155 -11.03 -1.66 -18.97
C SER A 155 -12.33 -2.40 -18.68
N GLN A 156 -13.50 -1.83 -19.06
CA GLN A 156 -14.80 -2.46 -18.83
C GLN A 156 -14.92 -3.81 -19.54
N ILE A 157 -14.37 -3.94 -20.74
CA ILE A 157 -14.39 -5.19 -21.50
C ILE A 157 -13.77 -6.37 -20.71
N PHE A 158 -12.71 -6.11 -19.97
CA PHE A 158 -12.07 -7.15 -19.13
C PHE A 158 -12.95 -7.56 -17.96
N VAL A 159 -13.68 -6.60 -17.38
CA VAL A 159 -14.63 -6.87 -16.29
C VAL A 159 -15.84 -7.62 -16.80
N ASP A 160 -16.39 -7.22 -17.95
CA ASP A 160 -17.55 -7.90 -18.56
C ASP A 160 -17.23 -9.37 -18.91
N ASN A 161 -16.01 -9.63 -19.40
CA ASN A 161 -15.55 -11.00 -19.66
C ASN A 161 -15.42 -11.81 -18.37
N ALA A 162 -14.87 -11.20 -17.31
CA ALA A 162 -14.73 -11.85 -16.00
C ALA A 162 -16.09 -12.13 -15.36
N GLU A 163 -17.04 -11.17 -15.42
CA GLU A 163 -18.41 -11.36 -14.96
C GLU A 163 -19.11 -12.50 -15.70
N LYS A 164 -18.97 -12.54 -17.05
CA LYS A 164 -19.51 -13.63 -17.87
C LYS A 164 -18.92 -14.98 -17.47
N LYS A 165 -17.62 -15.05 -17.17
CA LYS A 165 -16.96 -16.27 -16.73
C LYS A 165 -17.46 -16.71 -15.36
N LEU A 166 -17.60 -15.76 -14.42
CA LEU A 166 -18.16 -16.01 -13.08
C LEU A 166 -19.64 -16.44 -13.15
N SER A 167 -20.42 -15.95 -14.10
CA SER A 167 -21.84 -16.36 -14.22
C SER A 167 -22.03 -17.86 -14.54
N THR A 168 -20.98 -18.52 -15.00
CA THR A 168 -20.96 -19.99 -15.24
C THR A 168 -20.27 -20.77 -14.11
N PHE A 169 -19.75 -20.07 -13.10
CA PHE A 169 -19.13 -20.68 -11.94
C PHE A 169 -20.19 -21.03 -10.90
N ASN A 170 -20.27 -22.30 -10.51
CA ASN A 170 -21.31 -22.80 -9.60
C ASN A 170 -20.85 -22.96 -8.15
N GLY A 171 -19.56 -22.74 -7.87
CA GLY A 171 -19.00 -22.89 -6.54
C GLY A 171 -19.27 -21.68 -5.64
N PRO A 172 -19.07 -21.82 -4.31
CA PRO A 172 -19.12 -20.68 -3.40
C PRO A 172 -18.01 -19.68 -3.69
N ILE A 173 -18.35 -18.40 -3.55
CA ILE A 173 -17.45 -17.28 -3.74
C ILE A 173 -17.24 -16.59 -2.39
N ILE A 174 -15.99 -16.47 -1.98
CA ILE A 174 -15.56 -15.84 -0.73
C ILE A 174 -14.84 -14.53 -1.08
N ALA A 175 -15.27 -13.41 -0.51
CA ALA A 175 -14.62 -12.12 -0.63
C ALA A 175 -14.01 -11.69 0.70
N ILE A 176 -12.77 -11.18 0.67
CA ILE A 176 -12.01 -10.82 1.85
C ILE A 176 -11.57 -9.37 1.77
N THR A 177 -11.93 -8.57 2.78
CA THR A 177 -11.43 -7.19 2.93
C THR A 177 -10.91 -6.94 4.35
N GLY A 178 -10.37 -5.75 4.57
CA GLY A 178 -9.85 -5.30 5.86
C GLY A 178 -8.70 -4.31 5.69
N SER A 179 -8.28 -3.69 6.78
CA SER A 179 -7.13 -2.79 6.80
C SER A 179 -5.80 -3.55 6.82
N TYR A 180 -5.77 -4.72 7.48
CA TYR A 180 -4.60 -5.59 7.64
C TYR A 180 -4.99 -7.06 7.45
N SER A 181 -4.03 -7.97 7.41
CA SER A 181 -4.19 -9.44 7.34
C SER A 181 -4.99 -10.01 6.16
N LYS A 182 -5.47 -9.22 5.19
CA LYS A 182 -6.23 -9.70 4.03
C LYS A 182 -5.54 -10.84 3.27
N THR A 183 -4.32 -10.58 2.79
CA THR A 183 -3.55 -11.55 1.99
C THR A 183 -3.14 -12.76 2.82
N THR A 184 -2.80 -12.55 4.10
CA THR A 184 -2.50 -13.64 5.03
C THR A 184 -3.72 -14.54 5.21
N THR A 185 -4.89 -13.96 5.47
CA THR A 185 -6.16 -14.70 5.62
C THR A 185 -6.54 -15.42 4.33
N LYS A 186 -6.45 -14.74 3.17
CA LYS A 186 -6.68 -15.36 1.87
C LYS A 186 -5.81 -16.62 1.66
N ASN A 187 -4.51 -16.49 1.92
CA ASN A 187 -3.57 -17.59 1.74
C ASN A 187 -3.79 -18.72 2.76
N THR A 188 -4.15 -18.39 4.01
CA THR A 188 -4.47 -19.39 5.04
C THR A 188 -5.73 -20.17 4.68
N ILE A 189 -6.80 -19.49 4.23
CA ILE A 189 -8.04 -20.14 3.75
C ILE A 189 -7.70 -21.05 2.58
N SER A 190 -6.92 -20.54 1.62
CA SER A 190 -6.50 -21.32 0.44
C SER A 190 -5.71 -22.57 0.84
N GLN A 191 -4.68 -22.45 1.69
CA GLN A 191 -3.88 -23.60 2.14
C GLN A 191 -4.74 -24.68 2.80
N ILE A 192 -5.70 -24.27 3.63
CA ILE A 192 -6.54 -25.22 4.38
C ILE A 192 -7.54 -25.89 3.43
N ILE A 193 -8.26 -25.10 2.63
CA ILE A 193 -9.31 -25.65 1.76
C ILE A 193 -8.71 -26.47 0.61
N SER A 194 -7.55 -26.09 0.09
CA SER A 194 -6.87 -26.82 -1.00
C SER A 194 -6.37 -28.22 -0.61
N THR A 195 -6.45 -28.60 0.66
CA THR A 195 -6.17 -29.98 1.08
C THR A 195 -7.17 -30.99 0.51
N LYS A 196 -8.34 -30.52 0.07
CA LYS A 196 -9.46 -31.36 -0.42
C LYS A 196 -10.18 -30.83 -1.66
N ASN A 197 -10.18 -29.52 -1.88
CA ASN A 197 -10.92 -28.87 -2.96
C ASN A 197 -9.97 -28.17 -3.91
N ASN A 198 -10.36 -28.06 -5.17
CA ASN A 198 -9.65 -27.23 -6.12
C ASN A 198 -10.12 -25.76 -5.98
N VAL A 199 -9.22 -24.89 -5.50
CA VAL A 199 -9.55 -23.53 -5.11
C VAL A 199 -8.93 -22.52 -6.07
N PHE A 200 -9.75 -21.66 -6.67
CA PHE A 200 -9.27 -20.45 -7.31
C PHE A 200 -8.99 -19.36 -6.28
N VAL A 201 -7.83 -18.72 -6.39
CA VAL A 201 -7.41 -17.62 -5.48
C VAL A 201 -6.81 -16.49 -6.29
N THR A 202 -7.23 -15.25 -6.05
CA THR A 202 -6.54 -14.10 -6.67
C THR A 202 -5.05 -14.10 -6.35
N PRO A 203 -4.16 -14.08 -7.38
CA PRO A 203 -2.71 -14.14 -7.16
C PRO A 203 -2.20 -12.90 -6.42
N GLU A 204 -1.13 -13.05 -5.68
CA GLU A 204 -0.45 -11.97 -4.95
C GLU A 204 -1.41 -11.03 -4.20
N SER A 205 -1.36 -9.74 -4.52
CA SER A 205 -2.26 -8.70 -4.02
C SER A 205 -3.18 -8.12 -5.11
N PHE A 206 -3.64 -8.95 -6.06
CA PHE A 206 -4.64 -8.58 -7.06
C PHE A 206 -6.00 -8.38 -6.36
N ASN A 207 -6.20 -7.18 -5.80
CA ASN A 207 -7.33 -6.87 -4.92
C ASN A 207 -8.16 -5.66 -5.40
N ASN A 208 -7.91 -5.20 -6.62
CA ASN A 208 -8.68 -4.16 -7.26
C ASN A 208 -9.42 -4.69 -8.50
N ARG A 209 -10.33 -3.88 -9.03
CA ARG A 209 -11.21 -4.22 -10.15
C ARG A 209 -10.47 -4.88 -11.34
N LEU A 210 -9.33 -4.32 -11.75
CA LEU A 210 -8.57 -4.85 -12.89
C LEU A 210 -7.75 -6.08 -12.53
N GLY A 211 -7.14 -6.12 -11.36
CA GLY A 211 -6.38 -7.29 -10.89
C GLY A 211 -7.28 -8.51 -10.76
N ILE A 212 -8.46 -8.34 -10.13
CA ILE A 212 -9.43 -9.43 -9.98
C ILE A 212 -9.95 -9.90 -11.36
N SER A 213 -10.35 -8.95 -12.24
CA SER A 213 -10.85 -9.34 -13.57
C SER A 213 -9.78 -10.03 -14.42
N LYS A 214 -8.52 -9.61 -14.31
CA LYS A 214 -7.40 -10.27 -14.98
C LYS A 214 -7.22 -11.70 -14.47
N ALA A 215 -7.15 -11.90 -13.16
CA ALA A 215 -6.98 -13.21 -12.55
C ALA A 215 -8.10 -14.18 -12.98
N ILE A 216 -9.35 -13.72 -12.95
CA ILE A 216 -10.50 -14.52 -13.40
C ILE A 216 -10.36 -14.91 -14.88
N ASN A 217 -10.04 -13.95 -15.74
CA ASN A 217 -9.96 -14.21 -17.18
C ASN A 217 -8.84 -15.19 -17.54
N GLU A 218 -7.70 -15.10 -16.86
CA GLU A 218 -6.50 -15.89 -17.15
C GLU A 218 -6.52 -17.27 -16.45
N GLU A 219 -6.99 -17.37 -15.21
CA GLU A 219 -6.72 -18.53 -14.36
C GLU A 219 -7.99 -19.31 -13.91
N LEU A 220 -9.16 -18.65 -13.75
CA LEU A 220 -10.37 -19.35 -13.33
C LEU A 220 -10.85 -20.29 -14.44
N ASP A 221 -11.13 -21.55 -14.12
CA ASP A 221 -11.70 -22.51 -15.04
C ASP A 221 -12.76 -23.42 -14.37
N SER A 222 -13.33 -24.37 -15.13
CA SER A 222 -14.39 -25.25 -14.66
C SER A 222 -13.93 -26.33 -13.68
N SER A 223 -12.62 -26.49 -13.44
CA SER A 223 -12.11 -27.45 -12.47
C SER A 223 -12.14 -26.90 -11.04
N HIS A 224 -12.22 -25.58 -10.89
CA HIS A 224 -12.29 -24.94 -9.57
C HIS A 224 -13.65 -25.13 -8.93
N GLU A 225 -13.64 -25.48 -7.64
CA GLU A 225 -14.83 -25.74 -6.84
C GLU A 225 -15.20 -24.54 -5.94
N ILE A 226 -14.20 -23.75 -5.54
CA ILE A 226 -14.34 -22.58 -4.64
C ILE A 226 -13.51 -21.45 -5.21
N ALA A 227 -14.01 -20.19 -5.08
CA ALA A 227 -13.28 -19.01 -5.50
C ALA A 227 -13.07 -18.03 -4.33
N ILE A 228 -11.85 -17.54 -4.15
CA ILE A 228 -11.44 -16.63 -3.07
C ILE A 228 -10.88 -15.35 -3.66
N PHE A 229 -11.51 -14.22 -3.34
CA PHE A 229 -11.13 -12.90 -3.82
C PHE A 229 -10.68 -11.99 -2.68
N GLU A 230 -9.48 -11.43 -2.79
CA GLU A 230 -9.08 -10.31 -1.95
C GLU A 230 -9.61 -9.01 -2.55
N MET A 231 -10.28 -8.15 -1.75
CA MET A 231 -10.82 -6.87 -2.18
C MET A 231 -10.22 -5.73 -1.37
N GLY A 232 -9.43 -4.89 -2.04
CA GLY A 232 -8.89 -3.65 -1.50
C GLY A 232 -9.75 -2.46 -1.89
N THR A 233 -9.61 -1.35 -1.13
CA THR A 233 -10.26 -0.08 -1.49
C THR A 233 -9.41 1.11 -1.07
N TYR A 234 -9.46 2.15 -1.87
CA TYR A 234 -8.93 3.49 -1.63
C TYR A 234 -10.03 4.55 -1.48
N GLY A 235 -11.32 4.17 -1.65
CA GLY A 235 -12.46 5.07 -1.59
C GLY A 235 -13.79 4.35 -1.54
N PHE A 236 -14.85 5.10 -1.22
CA PHE A 236 -16.21 4.59 -1.23
C PHE A 236 -16.66 4.12 -2.61
N GLY A 237 -17.48 3.07 -2.64
CA GLY A 237 -18.07 2.48 -3.83
C GLY A 237 -17.19 1.47 -4.56
N GLU A 238 -15.88 1.39 -4.27
CA GLU A 238 -14.97 0.51 -4.98
C GLU A 238 -15.23 -0.98 -4.64
N ILE A 239 -15.45 -1.32 -3.36
CA ILE A 239 -15.81 -2.68 -2.94
C ILE A 239 -17.20 -3.03 -3.45
N ARG A 240 -18.16 -2.12 -3.33
CA ARG A 240 -19.52 -2.31 -3.85
C ARG A 240 -19.53 -2.57 -5.36
N GLU A 241 -18.74 -1.80 -6.14
CA GLU A 241 -18.56 -2.05 -7.58
C GLU A 241 -18.02 -3.45 -7.86
N MET A 242 -17.03 -3.92 -7.11
CA MET A 242 -16.48 -5.28 -7.27
C MET A 242 -17.50 -6.35 -6.87
N CYS A 243 -18.19 -6.19 -5.75
CA CYS A 243 -19.21 -7.14 -5.29
C CYS A 243 -20.39 -7.25 -6.26
N ALA A 244 -20.73 -6.16 -6.98
CA ALA A 244 -21.85 -6.16 -7.92
C ALA A 244 -21.67 -7.19 -9.06
N TRP A 245 -20.46 -7.44 -9.52
CA TRP A 245 -20.16 -8.40 -10.58
C TRP A 245 -19.49 -9.69 -10.10
N VAL A 246 -18.76 -9.66 -8.95
CA VAL A 246 -18.21 -10.88 -8.33
C VAL A 246 -19.31 -11.70 -7.64
N LYS A 247 -20.29 -11.04 -7.00
CA LYS A 247 -21.43 -11.63 -6.29
C LYS A 247 -21.02 -12.64 -5.22
N PRO A 248 -20.23 -12.22 -4.21
CA PRO A 248 -19.76 -13.14 -3.17
C PRO A 248 -20.91 -13.69 -2.32
N HIS A 249 -20.79 -14.95 -1.91
CA HIS A 249 -21.73 -15.61 -0.99
C HIS A 249 -21.35 -15.33 0.47
N ILE A 250 -20.02 -15.29 0.73
CA ILE A 250 -19.44 -15.13 2.06
C ILE A 250 -18.50 -13.92 2.01
N SER A 251 -18.63 -13.03 2.97
CA SER A 251 -17.69 -11.94 3.20
C SER A 251 -16.86 -12.14 4.47
N VAL A 252 -15.58 -11.78 4.40
CA VAL A 252 -14.64 -11.80 5.53
C VAL A 252 -14.05 -10.41 5.72
N ILE A 253 -14.18 -9.84 6.93
CA ILE A 253 -13.57 -8.56 7.29
C ILE A 253 -12.52 -8.81 8.37
N THR A 254 -11.25 -8.64 7.99
CA THR A 254 -10.11 -9.03 8.85
C THR A 254 -9.76 -8.02 9.93
N GLY A 255 -10.26 -6.79 9.83
CA GLY A 255 -10.08 -5.74 10.84
C GLY A 255 -10.03 -4.34 10.24
N ILE A 256 -10.24 -3.36 11.10
CA ILE A 256 -10.22 -1.93 10.79
C ILE A 256 -9.01 -1.30 11.49
N ALA A 257 -8.23 -0.53 10.75
CA ALA A 257 -7.07 0.19 11.28
C ALA A 257 -6.91 1.52 10.51
N PRO A 258 -6.20 2.50 11.07
CA PRO A 258 -5.93 3.77 10.42
C PRO A 258 -4.96 3.58 9.25
N VAL A 259 -5.51 3.15 8.12
CA VAL A 259 -4.81 3.06 6.82
C VAL A 259 -5.55 3.95 5.82
N HIS A 260 -4.82 4.60 4.92
CA HIS A 260 -5.40 5.52 3.93
C HIS A 260 -6.27 6.64 4.55
N LEU A 261 -6.02 7.04 5.81
CA LEU A 261 -6.74 8.14 6.49
C LEU A 261 -6.68 9.45 5.71
N GLU A 262 -5.60 9.68 4.97
CA GLU A 262 -5.46 10.84 4.10
C GLU A 262 -6.58 10.91 3.04
N ARG A 263 -7.11 9.76 2.60
CA ARG A 263 -8.18 9.61 1.62
C ARG A 263 -9.54 9.44 2.30
N MET A 264 -9.61 8.56 3.28
CA MET A 264 -10.86 8.16 3.98
C MET A 264 -11.30 9.16 5.04
N LYS A 265 -10.37 9.96 5.61
CA LYS A 265 -10.59 11.01 6.62
C LYS A 265 -10.84 10.53 8.05
N SER A 266 -11.50 9.40 8.27
CA SER A 266 -11.74 8.84 9.61
C SER A 266 -11.75 7.30 9.60
N LEU A 267 -11.71 6.69 10.80
CA LEU A 267 -11.84 5.23 10.97
C LEU A 267 -13.25 4.75 10.63
N GLU A 268 -14.28 5.55 10.94
CA GLU A 268 -15.67 5.26 10.60
C GLU A 268 -15.84 5.18 9.08
N ASN A 269 -15.26 6.10 8.32
CA ASN A 269 -15.28 6.06 6.87
C ASN A 269 -14.54 4.84 6.30
N ILE A 270 -13.47 4.38 6.96
CA ILE A 270 -12.78 3.14 6.60
C ILE A 270 -13.68 1.93 6.86
N LEU A 271 -14.35 1.91 8.01
CA LEU A 271 -15.32 0.87 8.35
C LEU A 271 -16.46 0.84 7.33
N ASP A 272 -17.08 1.99 7.03
CA ASP A 272 -18.19 2.09 6.06
C ASP A 272 -17.77 1.61 4.67
N ALA A 273 -16.63 2.07 4.17
CA ALA A 273 -16.12 1.65 2.85
C ALA A 273 -15.82 0.15 2.78
N LYS A 274 -15.35 -0.47 3.87
CA LYS A 274 -15.12 -1.92 3.92
C LYS A 274 -16.40 -2.71 4.15
N SER A 275 -17.36 -2.14 4.85
CA SER A 275 -18.69 -2.72 5.08
C SER A 275 -19.50 -2.90 3.78
N GLU A 276 -19.15 -2.20 2.71
CA GLU A 276 -19.75 -2.41 1.38
C GLU A 276 -19.70 -3.88 0.90
N ILE A 277 -18.74 -4.66 1.39
CA ILE A 277 -18.62 -6.09 1.06
C ILE A 277 -19.81 -6.90 1.60
N VAL A 278 -20.47 -6.38 2.65
CA VAL A 278 -21.57 -7.06 3.33
C VAL A 278 -22.89 -6.90 2.58
N ASP A 279 -23.05 -5.85 1.78
CA ASP A 279 -24.33 -5.48 1.15
C ASP A 279 -24.98 -6.65 0.38
N LEU A 280 -24.20 -7.44 -0.33
CA LEU A 280 -24.67 -8.50 -1.23
C LEU A 280 -24.41 -9.93 -0.70
N THR A 281 -23.86 -10.10 0.50
CA THR A 281 -23.53 -11.41 1.07
C THR A 281 -24.56 -11.88 2.07
N GLY A 282 -24.79 -13.18 2.14
CA GLY A 282 -25.69 -13.80 3.15
C GLY A 282 -24.98 -14.06 4.48
N THR A 283 -23.68 -14.38 4.43
CA THR A 283 -22.86 -14.71 5.60
C THR A 283 -21.68 -13.77 5.71
N VAL A 284 -21.45 -13.27 6.92
CA VAL A 284 -20.40 -12.32 7.27
C VAL A 284 -19.52 -12.89 8.36
N ILE A 285 -18.22 -12.96 8.10
CA ILE A 285 -17.22 -13.41 9.06
C ILE A 285 -16.39 -12.21 9.47
N ILE A 286 -16.26 -11.96 10.75
CA ILE A 286 -15.57 -10.78 11.26
C ILE A 286 -14.47 -11.13 12.26
N ASN A 287 -13.48 -10.25 12.35
CA ASN A 287 -12.56 -10.24 13.47
C ASN A 287 -13.27 -9.74 14.74
N GLY A 288 -13.50 -10.65 15.67
CA GLY A 288 -14.17 -10.38 16.95
C GLY A 288 -13.28 -9.69 17.98
N ASP A 289 -11.99 -9.47 17.68
CA ASP A 289 -11.09 -8.66 18.53
C ASP A 289 -11.15 -7.16 18.17
N ASP A 290 -11.88 -6.79 17.11
CA ASP A 290 -12.07 -5.42 16.66
C ASP A 290 -13.42 -4.86 17.13
N GLU A 291 -13.38 -3.95 18.11
CA GLU A 291 -14.59 -3.38 18.71
C GLU A 291 -15.47 -2.61 17.71
N LEU A 292 -14.86 -1.91 16.72
CA LEU A 292 -15.61 -1.20 15.70
C LEU A 292 -16.41 -2.18 14.84
N LEU A 293 -15.76 -3.30 14.44
CA LEU A 293 -16.43 -4.36 13.68
C LEU A 293 -17.51 -5.06 14.51
N LEU A 294 -17.24 -5.37 15.78
CA LEU A 294 -18.24 -5.99 16.65
C LEU A 294 -19.48 -5.12 16.81
N ASN A 295 -19.31 -3.82 17.00
CA ASN A 295 -20.42 -2.90 17.13
C ASN A 295 -21.22 -2.80 15.83
N GLN A 296 -20.54 -2.73 14.70
CA GLN A 296 -21.18 -2.71 13.38
C GLN A 296 -21.89 -4.03 13.06
N ALA A 297 -21.30 -5.16 13.43
CA ALA A 297 -21.83 -6.49 13.17
C ALA A 297 -23.19 -6.74 13.86
N ARG A 298 -23.43 -6.14 15.03
CA ARG A 298 -24.73 -6.19 15.71
C ARG A 298 -25.88 -5.66 14.85
N LEU A 299 -25.60 -4.71 13.95
CA LEU A 299 -26.58 -4.18 13.01
C LEU A 299 -26.88 -5.18 11.88
N TRP A 300 -25.91 -6.03 11.54
CA TRP A 300 -26.06 -7.03 10.45
C TRP A 300 -26.79 -8.29 10.90
N THR A 301 -26.72 -8.66 12.20
CA THR A 301 -27.32 -9.91 12.72
C THR A 301 -28.83 -10.01 12.52
N ALA A 302 -29.52 -8.88 12.31
CA ALA A 302 -30.97 -8.88 12.04
C ALA A 302 -31.32 -9.46 10.64
N GLN A 303 -30.37 -9.48 9.70
CA GLN A 303 -30.62 -9.85 8.30
C GLN A 303 -29.63 -10.87 7.73
N LYS A 304 -28.53 -11.14 8.43
CA LYS A 304 -27.42 -11.96 7.93
C LYS A 304 -26.90 -12.89 9.01
N MET A 305 -26.34 -14.01 8.60
CA MET A 305 -25.57 -14.86 9.49
C MET A 305 -24.21 -14.17 9.77
N VAL A 306 -23.91 -13.85 11.02
CA VAL A 306 -22.64 -13.24 11.43
C VAL A 306 -21.88 -14.22 12.29
N ILE A 307 -20.61 -14.50 11.95
CA ILE A 307 -19.70 -15.36 12.71
C ILE A 307 -18.53 -14.49 13.18
N ASP A 308 -18.46 -14.27 14.48
CA ASP A 308 -17.34 -13.58 15.11
C ASP A 308 -16.22 -14.55 15.46
N CYS A 309 -15.00 -14.19 15.03
CA CYS A 309 -13.80 -14.99 15.21
C CYS A 309 -12.78 -14.20 16.02
N SER A 310 -12.32 -14.76 17.13
CA SER A 310 -11.46 -14.06 18.10
C SER A 310 -10.19 -14.83 18.43
N THR A 311 -9.16 -14.09 18.80
CA THR A 311 -7.90 -14.61 19.36
C THR A 311 -7.77 -14.30 20.85
N THR A 312 -8.68 -13.51 21.40
CA THR A 312 -8.67 -13.05 22.79
C THR A 312 -9.91 -13.46 23.58
N SER A 313 -11.09 -13.47 22.96
CA SER A 313 -12.37 -13.75 23.62
C SER A 313 -12.81 -15.21 23.46
N LYS A 314 -12.85 -15.94 24.56
CA LYS A 314 -13.39 -17.32 24.61
C LYS A 314 -14.91 -17.42 24.37
N ASN A 315 -15.60 -16.29 24.39
CA ASN A 315 -17.05 -16.23 24.17
C ASN A 315 -17.43 -16.03 22.70
N ALA A 316 -16.45 -15.81 21.82
CA ALA A 316 -16.69 -15.70 20.39
C ALA A 316 -17.19 -17.03 19.81
N ALA A 317 -17.93 -16.98 18.69
CA ALA A 317 -18.38 -18.18 17.99
C ALA A 317 -17.19 -19.08 17.60
N VAL A 318 -16.08 -18.47 17.17
CA VAL A 318 -14.80 -19.14 16.95
C VAL A 318 -13.73 -18.47 17.80
N PHE A 319 -13.02 -19.25 18.61
CA PHE A 319 -11.86 -18.80 19.38
C PHE A 319 -10.63 -19.64 19.04
N VAL A 320 -9.50 -19.01 18.81
CA VAL A 320 -8.22 -19.68 18.58
C VAL A 320 -7.21 -19.23 19.62
N GLU A 321 -6.73 -20.16 20.43
CA GLU A 321 -5.67 -19.94 21.41
C GLU A 321 -4.31 -20.31 20.83
N TYR A 322 -3.29 -19.50 21.08
CA TYR A 322 -1.92 -19.80 20.64
C TYR A 322 -0.99 -20.04 21.82
N GLN A 323 -0.41 -21.21 21.86
CA GLN A 323 0.59 -21.56 22.88
C GLN A 323 1.60 -22.56 22.32
N ASN A 324 2.88 -22.33 22.56
CA ASN A 324 3.98 -23.23 22.17
C ASN A 324 3.97 -23.65 20.69
N SER A 325 3.77 -22.68 19.79
CA SER A 325 3.66 -22.87 18.33
C SER A 325 2.45 -23.70 17.88
N LEU A 326 1.48 -23.92 18.77
CA LEU A 326 0.24 -24.63 18.51
C LEU A 326 -0.95 -23.68 18.59
N HIS A 327 -1.79 -23.71 17.59
CA HIS A 327 -3.10 -23.04 17.56
C HIS A 327 -4.17 -24.05 17.96
N SER A 328 -4.83 -23.86 19.10
CA SER A 328 -5.96 -24.65 19.57
C SER A 328 -7.27 -23.97 19.20
N ILE A 329 -8.13 -24.66 18.46
CA ILE A 329 -9.35 -24.15 17.86
C ILE A 329 -10.54 -24.56 18.73
N TYR A 330 -11.36 -23.57 19.08
CA TYR A 330 -12.59 -23.76 19.85
C TYR A 330 -13.78 -23.18 19.08
N ILE A 331 -14.92 -23.88 19.10
CA ILE A 331 -16.19 -23.42 18.53
C ILE A 331 -17.22 -23.45 19.64
N SER A 332 -17.85 -22.31 19.93
CA SER A 332 -18.78 -22.16 21.04
C SER A 332 -18.25 -22.76 22.38
N GLY A 333 -16.98 -22.49 22.65
CA GLY A 333 -16.25 -22.94 23.85
C GLY A 333 -15.80 -24.41 23.87
N LYS A 334 -16.10 -25.21 22.83
CA LYS A 334 -15.67 -26.61 22.73
C LYS A 334 -14.40 -26.71 21.89
N PHE A 335 -13.38 -27.43 22.38
CA PHE A 335 -12.19 -27.76 21.61
C PHE A 335 -12.54 -28.67 20.41
N ILE A 336 -12.02 -28.33 19.23
CA ILE A 336 -12.30 -29.05 17.98
C ILE A 336 -11.04 -29.66 17.38
N ALA A 337 -9.98 -28.87 17.22
CA ALA A 337 -8.74 -29.30 16.54
C ALA A 337 -7.55 -28.43 16.97
N SER A 338 -6.36 -28.83 16.58
CA SER A 338 -5.17 -27.99 16.70
C SER A 338 -4.28 -28.11 15.49
N VAL A 339 -3.52 -27.04 15.20
CA VAL A 339 -2.56 -27.00 14.09
C VAL A 339 -1.31 -26.24 14.50
N LYS A 340 -0.15 -26.70 14.03
CA LYS A 340 1.13 -25.99 14.21
C LYS A 340 1.23 -24.83 13.23
N GLY A 341 1.85 -23.76 13.67
CA GLY A 341 2.10 -22.59 12.82
C GLY A 341 2.60 -21.39 13.61
N PRO A 342 3.06 -20.36 12.93
CA PRO A 342 3.53 -19.14 13.57
C PRO A 342 2.37 -18.29 14.14
N LYS A 343 2.63 -17.56 15.25
CA LYS A 343 1.63 -16.70 15.96
C LYS A 343 0.86 -15.77 15.01
N ILE A 344 1.52 -15.22 13.99
CA ILE A 344 0.90 -14.28 13.04
C ILE A 344 -0.32 -14.86 12.30
N LEU A 345 -0.45 -16.18 12.21
CA LEU A 345 -1.59 -16.83 11.54
C LEU A 345 -2.81 -17.01 12.46
N GLN A 346 -2.71 -16.70 13.74
CA GLN A 346 -3.76 -16.98 14.73
C GLN A 346 -5.14 -16.42 14.31
N LEU A 347 -5.20 -15.13 13.97
CA LEU A 347 -6.44 -14.51 13.47
C LEU A 347 -6.90 -15.12 12.15
N SER A 348 -5.96 -15.35 11.22
CA SER A 348 -6.29 -15.92 9.91
C SER A 348 -6.86 -17.35 10.03
N ILE A 349 -6.37 -18.14 10.99
CA ILE A 349 -6.91 -19.47 11.32
C ILE A 349 -8.33 -19.32 11.86
N ALA A 350 -8.57 -18.40 12.82
CA ALA A 350 -9.90 -18.17 13.38
C ALA A 350 -10.91 -17.79 12.28
N LEU A 351 -10.55 -16.86 11.40
CA LEU A 351 -11.39 -16.45 10.26
C LEU A 351 -11.60 -17.60 9.27
N THR A 352 -10.59 -18.46 9.06
CA THR A 352 -10.73 -19.65 8.19
C THR A 352 -11.72 -20.65 8.76
N VAL A 353 -11.69 -20.88 10.06
CA VAL A 353 -12.67 -21.75 10.74
C VAL A 353 -14.08 -21.17 10.55
N GLY A 354 -14.26 -19.85 10.68
CA GLY A 354 -15.52 -19.18 10.35
C GLY A 354 -15.98 -19.45 8.90
N VAL A 355 -15.06 -19.45 7.93
CA VAL A 355 -15.35 -19.80 6.53
C VAL A 355 -15.77 -21.24 6.39
N LEU A 356 -15.08 -22.19 7.05
CA LEU A 356 -15.44 -23.61 7.02
C LEU A 356 -16.83 -23.86 7.62
N ILE A 357 -17.19 -23.17 8.71
CA ILE A 357 -18.55 -23.20 9.28
C ILE A 357 -19.57 -22.69 8.25
N ALA A 358 -19.31 -21.55 7.62
CA ALA A 358 -20.21 -20.97 6.63
C ALA A 358 -20.40 -21.84 5.37
N LEU A 359 -19.41 -22.66 5.06
CA LEU A 359 -19.46 -23.64 3.96
C LEU A 359 -19.99 -25.01 4.39
N GLU A 360 -20.38 -25.19 5.68
CA GLU A 360 -20.82 -26.46 6.26
C GLU A 360 -19.81 -27.61 6.09
N MET A 361 -18.51 -27.28 6.13
CA MET A 361 -17.40 -28.22 5.97
C MET A 361 -16.92 -28.80 7.29
N ASP A 362 -16.48 -30.07 7.28
CA ASP A 362 -15.91 -30.72 8.48
C ASP A 362 -14.53 -30.19 8.83
N ILE A 363 -14.46 -29.35 9.86
CA ILE A 363 -13.27 -28.66 10.29
C ILE A 363 -12.14 -29.66 10.66
N ILE A 364 -12.47 -30.74 11.36
CA ILE A 364 -11.51 -31.73 11.81
C ILE A 364 -10.81 -32.34 10.62
N GLU A 365 -11.57 -32.68 9.58
CA GLU A 365 -11.08 -33.35 8.38
C GLU A 365 -10.12 -32.48 7.57
N TYR A 366 -10.31 -31.14 7.56
CA TYR A 366 -9.40 -30.19 6.89
C TYR A 366 -8.12 -30.00 7.69
N PHE A 367 -8.22 -29.84 9.00
CA PHE A 367 -7.05 -29.57 9.84
C PHE A 367 -6.18 -30.82 10.10
N GLN A 368 -6.73 -32.03 10.10
CA GLN A 368 -5.94 -33.28 10.25
C GLN A 368 -4.93 -33.51 9.12
N LYS A 369 -5.14 -32.92 7.97
CA LYS A 369 -4.22 -33.05 6.82
C LYS A 369 -3.08 -32.05 6.80
N ILE A 370 -3.04 -31.14 7.78
CA ILE A 370 -2.08 -30.06 7.84
C ILE A 370 -1.14 -30.28 9.02
N GLU A 371 0.13 -30.59 8.73
CA GLU A 371 1.15 -30.71 9.77
C GLU A 371 1.64 -29.34 10.26
N ASN A 372 1.82 -28.39 9.34
CA ASN A 372 2.28 -27.04 9.62
C ASN A 372 1.77 -26.04 8.58
N LEU A 373 1.30 -24.89 9.04
CA LEU A 373 0.88 -23.79 8.16
C LEU A 373 2.05 -22.88 7.83
N GLU A 374 2.17 -22.52 6.54
CA GLU A 374 3.25 -21.67 6.04
C GLU A 374 2.90 -20.18 6.10
N LYS A 375 3.93 -19.36 6.32
CA LYS A 375 3.83 -17.90 6.31
C LYS A 375 3.76 -17.35 4.89
N THR A 376 3.10 -16.21 4.75
CA THR A 376 3.26 -15.32 3.59
C THR A 376 4.60 -14.59 3.70
N SER A 377 5.42 -14.58 2.64
CA SER A 377 6.71 -13.89 2.59
C SER A 377 6.57 -12.37 2.84
N HIS A 378 7.65 -11.73 3.35
CA HIS A 378 7.75 -10.29 3.65
C HIS A 378 6.73 -9.74 4.68
N ARG A 379 6.14 -10.62 5.52
CA ARG A 379 5.23 -10.26 6.61
C ARG A 379 5.70 -10.89 7.90
N GLN A 380 6.41 -10.11 8.74
CA GLN A 380 7.03 -10.59 9.99
C GLN A 380 7.85 -11.85 9.79
N THR A 381 8.61 -11.92 8.70
CA THR A 381 9.45 -13.07 8.39
C THR A 381 10.76 -12.97 9.17
N ILE A 382 11.15 -14.03 9.87
CA ILE A 382 12.43 -14.10 10.57
C ILE A 382 13.42 -14.82 9.67
N LEU A 383 14.53 -14.16 9.38
CA LEU A 383 15.60 -14.65 8.52
C LEU A 383 16.94 -14.58 9.25
N LYS A 384 17.92 -15.35 8.81
CA LYS A 384 19.32 -15.15 9.18
C LYS A 384 20.01 -14.28 8.15
N GLY A 385 20.66 -13.23 8.61
CA GLY A 385 21.47 -12.38 7.76
C GLY A 385 22.84 -12.97 7.45
N ASN A 386 23.57 -12.32 6.54
CA ASN A 386 24.87 -12.81 6.06
C ASN A 386 25.97 -12.88 7.13
N LEU A 387 25.85 -12.12 8.21
CA LEU A 387 26.78 -12.11 9.33
C LEU A 387 26.28 -12.92 10.53
N GLY A 388 25.15 -13.65 10.38
CA GLY A 388 24.56 -14.47 11.45
C GLY A 388 23.47 -13.78 12.25
N GLN A 389 23.32 -12.44 12.11
CA GLN A 389 22.28 -11.65 12.79
C GLN A 389 20.87 -12.16 12.45
N THR A 390 19.93 -11.96 13.39
CA THR A 390 18.53 -12.23 13.15
C THR A 390 17.88 -11.01 12.49
N ILE A 391 17.22 -11.21 11.36
CA ILE A 391 16.48 -10.17 10.62
C ILE A 391 14.99 -10.47 10.75
N ILE A 392 14.22 -9.49 11.21
CA ILE A 392 12.76 -9.48 11.16
C ILE A 392 12.36 -8.59 9.98
N ASP A 393 11.79 -9.18 8.94
CA ASP A 393 11.33 -8.47 7.76
C ASP A 393 9.80 -8.22 7.84
N ASN A 394 9.41 -6.98 8.13
CA ASN A 394 8.06 -6.46 8.07
C ASN A 394 7.98 -5.25 7.12
N SER A 395 8.67 -5.36 5.99
CA SER A 395 8.80 -4.25 5.03
C SER A 395 7.57 -4.02 4.15
N PHE A 396 6.56 -4.90 4.20
CA PHE A 396 5.38 -4.81 3.36
C PHE A 396 4.18 -4.24 4.12
N ASN A 397 3.76 -3.00 3.81
CA ASN A 397 2.62 -2.27 4.38
C ASN A 397 2.61 -2.18 5.92
N SER A 398 2.99 -1.03 6.42
CA SER A 398 2.98 -0.68 7.84
C SER A 398 1.71 0.08 8.23
N ASN A 399 1.15 -0.28 9.37
CA ASN A 399 0.05 0.42 10.04
C ASN A 399 0.22 0.27 11.56
N PRO A 400 -0.47 1.06 12.39
CA PRO A 400 -0.25 1.02 13.84
C PRO A 400 -0.40 -0.36 14.47
N ILE A 401 -1.36 -1.19 14.01
CA ILE A 401 -1.59 -2.54 14.56
C ILE A 401 -0.46 -3.49 14.15
N SER A 402 -0.05 -3.48 12.87
CA SER A 402 1.04 -4.34 12.40
C SER A 402 2.38 -3.96 13.05
N ASN A 403 2.58 -2.67 13.33
CA ASN A 403 3.79 -2.19 13.98
C ASN A 403 3.90 -2.67 15.43
N LEU A 404 2.81 -2.63 16.18
CA LEU A 404 2.80 -3.21 17.54
C LEU A 404 3.13 -4.70 17.52
N ALA A 405 2.56 -5.45 16.59
CA ALA A 405 2.85 -6.88 16.46
C ALA A 405 4.31 -7.16 16.07
N SER A 406 4.94 -6.31 15.23
CA SER A 406 6.36 -6.47 14.90
C SER A 406 7.29 -6.06 16.05
N LEU A 407 6.90 -5.07 16.86
CA LEU A 407 7.61 -4.72 18.09
C LEU A 407 7.52 -5.84 19.13
N GLU A 408 6.35 -6.47 19.33
CA GLU A 408 6.22 -7.67 20.17
C GLU A 408 7.12 -8.81 19.71
N LEU A 409 7.19 -9.01 18.38
CA LEU A 409 8.06 -10.03 17.81
C LEU A 409 9.54 -9.71 18.07
N LEU A 410 9.95 -8.44 17.92
CA LEU A 410 11.30 -7.98 18.24
C LEU A 410 11.62 -8.14 19.73
N TYR A 411 10.66 -7.78 20.61
CA TYR A 411 10.79 -7.94 22.06
C TYR A 411 11.02 -9.43 22.45
N SER A 412 10.28 -10.33 21.81
CA SER A 412 10.36 -11.78 22.07
C SER A 412 11.70 -12.42 21.68
N GLN A 413 12.50 -11.74 20.83
CA GLN A 413 13.82 -12.26 20.45
C GLN A 413 14.80 -12.09 21.62
N LYS A 414 15.20 -13.22 22.21
CA LYS A 414 16.24 -13.24 23.24
C LYS A 414 17.61 -13.12 22.59
N THR A 415 18.38 -12.13 22.97
CA THR A 415 19.74 -11.89 22.48
C THR A 415 20.58 -11.18 23.51
N ASP A 416 21.88 -11.43 23.52
CA ASP A 416 22.90 -10.64 24.25
C ASP A 416 23.50 -9.52 23.37
N GLY A 417 23.09 -9.47 22.09
CA GLY A 417 23.44 -8.44 21.14
C GLY A 417 22.50 -7.25 21.19
N LYS A 418 22.69 -6.31 20.26
CA LYS A 418 21.84 -5.13 20.10
C LYS A 418 20.59 -5.40 19.26
N LYS A 419 19.54 -4.65 19.53
CA LYS A 419 18.32 -4.59 18.73
C LYS A 419 18.28 -3.29 17.93
N TYR A 420 18.24 -3.40 16.60
CA TYR A 420 18.18 -2.27 15.68
C TYR A 420 16.79 -2.16 15.05
N LEU A 421 16.32 -0.94 14.87
CA LEU A 421 15.12 -0.65 14.08
C LEU A 421 15.50 0.17 12.85
N ILE A 422 15.11 -0.28 11.65
CA ILE A 422 15.20 0.49 10.41
C ILE A 422 13.80 0.80 9.94
N THR A 423 13.46 2.09 9.84
CA THR A 423 12.10 2.48 9.46
C THR A 423 12.03 3.86 8.78
N PRO A 424 11.21 4.01 7.73
CA PRO A 424 10.75 5.30 7.22
C PRO A 424 9.48 5.79 7.93
N GLY A 425 8.93 5.01 8.87
CA GLY A 425 7.64 5.24 9.50
C GLY A 425 6.45 4.93 8.59
N MET A 426 5.26 5.30 9.06
CA MET A 426 3.98 5.09 8.40
C MET A 426 3.55 6.32 7.59
N VAL A 427 2.83 6.10 6.49
CA VAL A 427 2.32 7.17 5.60
C VAL A 427 0.80 7.05 5.39
N GLU A 428 0.23 8.06 4.73
CA GLU A 428 -1.21 8.14 4.43
C GLU A 428 -2.13 8.23 5.66
N LEU A 429 -1.60 8.67 6.81
CA LEU A 429 -2.34 8.82 8.07
C LEU A 429 -2.98 10.22 8.24
N GLY A 430 -2.92 11.07 7.21
CA GLY A 430 -3.56 12.39 7.19
C GLY A 430 -2.99 13.36 8.23
N SER A 431 -3.85 14.03 9.01
CA SER A 431 -3.47 14.95 10.08
C SER A 431 -2.71 14.26 11.20
N ASP A 432 -2.98 12.98 11.43
CA ASP A 432 -2.50 12.24 12.60
C ASP A 432 -1.18 11.51 12.32
N GLN A 433 -0.61 11.72 11.12
CA GLN A 433 0.63 11.05 10.70
C GLN A 433 1.80 11.33 11.66
N PHE A 434 1.91 12.55 12.18
CA PHE A 434 2.94 12.86 13.18
C PHE A 434 2.71 12.06 14.45
N THR A 435 1.51 12.08 15.01
CA THR A 435 1.15 11.41 16.27
C THR A 435 1.39 9.91 16.20
N TYR A 436 0.88 9.23 15.21
CA TYR A 436 1.09 7.78 15.05
C TYR A 436 2.56 7.39 14.90
N ASN A 437 3.36 8.20 14.19
CA ASN A 437 4.78 7.91 14.05
C ASN A 437 5.57 8.22 15.32
N TYR A 438 5.18 9.24 16.06
CA TYR A 438 5.75 9.54 17.37
C TYR A 438 5.45 8.42 18.37
N GLU A 439 4.19 7.99 18.49
CA GLU A 439 3.77 6.89 19.36
C GLU A 439 4.47 5.57 19.00
N PHE A 440 4.60 5.26 17.71
CA PHE A 440 5.36 4.09 17.27
C PHE A 440 6.81 4.14 17.72
N ALA A 441 7.48 5.25 17.52
CA ALA A 441 8.88 5.43 17.93
C ALA A 441 9.03 5.43 19.45
N PHE A 442 8.09 6.02 20.18
CA PHE A 442 8.03 5.97 21.65
C PHE A 442 7.95 4.51 22.14
N ASN A 443 7.00 3.72 21.62
CA ASN A 443 6.86 2.30 22.00
C ASN A 443 8.10 1.46 21.60
N ALA A 444 8.71 1.77 20.46
CA ALA A 444 9.93 1.09 20.02
C ALA A 444 11.12 1.40 20.94
N SER A 445 11.16 2.58 21.53
CA SER A 445 12.25 3.04 22.41
C SER A 445 12.44 2.17 23.67
N GLU A 446 11.40 1.45 24.10
CA GLU A 446 11.50 0.52 25.22
C GLU A 446 12.19 -0.80 24.84
N ILE A 447 12.42 -1.06 23.55
CA ILE A 447 12.82 -2.37 23.04
C ILE A 447 14.15 -2.34 22.32
N ILE A 448 14.48 -1.22 21.66
CA ILE A 448 15.64 -1.11 20.76
C ILE A 448 16.83 -0.40 21.40
N ASP A 449 18.03 -0.68 20.88
CA ASP A 449 19.28 -0.02 21.27
C ASP A 449 19.69 1.11 20.31
N GLU A 450 19.27 1.06 19.04
CA GLU A 450 19.57 2.09 18.03
C GLU A 450 18.50 2.12 16.93
N ALA A 451 18.10 3.34 16.52
CA ALA A 451 17.15 3.58 15.45
C ALA A 451 17.82 4.16 14.19
N LEU A 452 17.48 3.62 13.03
CA LEU A 452 17.90 4.08 11.71
C LEU A 452 16.68 4.62 10.96
N VAL A 453 16.50 5.94 10.98
CA VAL A 453 15.37 6.65 10.34
C VAL A 453 15.70 6.90 8.88
N VAL A 454 14.79 6.47 7.99
CA VAL A 454 14.97 6.51 6.54
C VAL A 454 14.01 7.49 5.89
N GLY A 455 14.53 8.38 5.01
CA GLY A 455 13.73 9.34 4.25
C GLY A 455 13.26 10.55 5.07
N PHE A 456 12.77 11.57 4.40
CA PHE A 456 12.38 12.83 5.01
C PHE A 456 10.93 12.84 5.51
N THR A 457 10.09 11.91 5.03
CA THR A 457 8.63 11.97 5.21
C THR A 457 8.22 12.00 6.69
N ASN A 458 8.77 11.13 7.52
CA ASN A 458 8.45 11.04 8.96
C ASN A 458 9.65 11.35 9.86
N LYS A 459 10.73 11.88 9.29
CA LYS A 459 11.99 12.17 10.01
C LYS A 459 11.72 12.89 11.34
N THR A 460 10.96 13.97 11.32
CA THR A 460 10.75 14.83 12.49
C THR A 460 10.07 14.06 13.62
N ALA A 461 8.96 13.37 13.37
CA ALA A 461 8.22 12.63 14.38
C ALA A 461 9.07 11.52 15.01
N LEU A 462 9.73 10.71 14.16
CA LEU A 462 10.55 9.59 14.60
C LEU A 462 11.78 10.06 15.38
N THR A 463 12.50 11.08 14.87
CA THR A 463 13.72 11.55 15.51
C THR A 463 13.43 12.17 16.88
N ILE A 464 12.40 13.03 17.00
CA ILE A 464 12.01 13.63 18.27
C ILE A 464 11.65 12.53 19.29
N ALA A 465 10.83 11.56 18.93
CA ALA A 465 10.43 10.52 19.86
C ALA A 465 11.60 9.66 20.35
N PHE A 466 12.57 9.32 19.49
CA PHE A 466 13.76 8.58 19.91
C PHE A 466 14.70 9.44 20.77
N GLU A 467 14.89 10.72 20.43
CA GLU A 467 15.69 11.66 21.22
C GLU A 467 15.09 11.90 22.61
N ASP A 468 13.77 12.10 22.71
CA ASP A 468 13.04 12.27 23.98
C ASP A 468 13.20 11.06 24.92
N ASN A 469 13.40 9.86 24.36
CA ASN A 469 13.60 8.62 25.11
C ASN A 469 15.09 8.19 25.20
N ASN A 470 16.03 9.06 24.85
CA ASN A 470 17.47 8.82 24.90
C ASN A 470 17.96 7.63 24.06
N ILE A 471 17.25 7.28 22.98
CA ILE A 471 17.67 6.23 22.04
C ILE A 471 18.59 6.84 20.98
N PRO A 472 19.76 6.27 20.74
CA PRO A 472 20.63 6.66 19.64
C PRO A 472 19.88 6.57 18.30
N VAL A 473 19.75 7.71 17.59
CA VAL A 473 19.05 7.78 16.32
C VAL A 473 19.95 8.32 15.22
N LYS A 474 19.93 7.67 14.04
CA LYS A 474 20.65 8.13 12.85
C LYS A 474 19.69 8.29 11.68
N PHE A 475 19.84 9.40 10.97
CA PHE A 475 19.04 9.70 9.79
C PHE A 475 19.80 9.35 8.50
N PHE A 476 19.10 8.66 7.58
CA PHE A 476 19.59 8.31 6.25
C PHE A 476 18.62 8.78 5.17
N LYS A 477 19.15 9.36 4.08
CA LYS A 477 18.33 9.86 2.98
C LYS A 477 17.56 8.76 2.25
N ASN A 478 18.11 7.54 2.24
CA ASN A 478 17.49 6.37 1.63
C ASN A 478 17.90 5.08 2.37
N ARG A 479 17.19 4.00 2.07
CA ARG A 479 17.40 2.68 2.68
C ARG A 479 18.79 2.11 2.44
N ASP A 480 19.36 2.29 1.23
CA ASP A 480 20.65 1.69 0.88
C ASP A 480 21.79 2.24 1.76
N LEU A 481 21.74 3.55 2.08
CA LEU A 481 22.67 4.16 3.02
C LEU A 481 22.48 3.62 4.45
N ALA A 482 21.24 3.42 4.89
CA ALA A 482 20.95 2.85 6.20
C ALA A 482 21.46 1.40 6.31
N VAL A 483 21.20 0.58 5.28
CA VAL A 483 21.67 -0.81 5.21
C VAL A 483 23.20 -0.87 5.14
N SER A 484 23.84 0.02 4.38
CA SER A 484 25.31 0.10 4.33
C SER A 484 25.93 0.43 5.69
N TYR A 485 25.33 1.37 6.42
CA TYR A 485 25.72 1.67 7.79
C TYR A 485 25.50 0.47 8.71
N LEU A 486 24.29 -0.13 8.69
CA LEU A 486 23.98 -1.31 9.49
C LEU A 486 25.01 -2.43 9.28
N ASN A 487 25.34 -2.76 8.02
CA ASN A 487 26.32 -3.79 7.69
C ASN A 487 27.74 -3.49 8.21
N SER A 488 28.05 -2.22 8.55
CA SER A 488 29.35 -1.86 9.14
C SER A 488 29.41 -2.00 10.65
N VAL A 489 28.25 -2.12 11.34
CA VAL A 489 28.15 -2.13 12.81
C VAL A 489 27.52 -3.39 13.38
N VAL A 490 26.67 -4.08 12.61
CA VAL A 490 25.89 -5.25 13.05
C VAL A 490 26.79 -6.45 13.31
N LYS A 491 26.46 -7.25 14.32
CA LYS A 491 27.16 -8.48 14.72
C LYS A 491 26.23 -9.70 14.63
N ASP A 492 26.80 -10.88 14.76
CA ASP A 492 26.10 -12.17 14.63
C ASP A 492 24.93 -12.36 15.61
N ASN A 493 25.06 -11.85 16.83
CA ASN A 493 24.02 -11.95 17.86
C ASN A 493 22.99 -10.83 17.82
N ASP A 494 23.13 -9.86 16.93
CA ASP A 494 22.22 -8.73 16.86
C ASP A 494 20.89 -9.12 16.22
N VAL A 495 19.83 -8.35 16.55
CA VAL A 495 18.51 -8.47 15.95
C VAL A 495 18.16 -7.17 15.24
N VAL A 496 17.69 -7.27 14.00
CA VAL A 496 17.33 -6.13 13.17
C VAL A 496 15.89 -6.24 12.73
N LEU A 497 15.07 -5.24 13.06
CA LEU A 497 13.72 -5.09 12.52
C LEU A 497 13.73 -4.11 11.35
N PHE A 498 13.37 -4.59 10.16
CA PHE A 498 12.97 -3.75 9.04
C PHE A 498 11.47 -3.52 9.10
N GLU A 499 11.06 -2.33 9.55
CA GLU A 499 9.66 -1.97 9.68
C GLU A 499 9.28 -0.97 8.59
N ASN A 500 8.47 -1.40 7.65
CA ASN A 500 8.06 -0.70 6.45
C ASN A 500 9.23 -0.49 5.44
N ASP A 501 8.86 -0.33 4.19
CA ASP A 501 9.76 0.11 3.12
C ASP A 501 8.95 0.97 2.14
N LEU A 502 9.05 2.28 2.29
CA LEU A 502 8.32 3.20 1.42
C LEU A 502 8.82 3.13 -0.01
N PRO A 503 7.91 3.21 -0.99
CA PRO A 503 8.30 3.40 -2.38
C PRO A 503 9.16 4.66 -2.57
N ASP A 504 10.14 4.60 -3.46
CA ASP A 504 11.14 5.65 -3.67
C ASP A 504 10.58 7.00 -4.15
N HIS A 505 9.30 7.12 -4.46
CA HIS A 505 8.66 8.39 -4.78
C HIS A 505 8.22 9.17 -3.53
N HIS A 506 8.30 8.56 -2.34
CA HIS A 506 8.22 9.29 -1.07
C HIS A 506 9.60 9.93 -0.77
N PRO A 507 9.62 11.22 -0.36
CA PRO A 507 10.87 11.88 0.01
C PRO A 507 11.46 11.35 1.30
#